data_092dfbb33ff8a8c74bf29bfd0ea1cfbe
#
_entry.id   092dfbb33ff8a8c74bf29bfd0ea1cfbe
#
_cell.length_a   1.000
_cell.length_b   1.000
_cell.length_c   1.000
_cell.angle_alpha   90.00
_cell.angle_beta   90.00
_cell.angle_gamma   90.00
#
_symmetry.space_group_name_H-M   'P 1'
#
loop_
_entity.id
_entity.type
_entity.pdbx_description
1 polymer ?
#
loop_
_entity_poly.entity_id
_entity_poly.type
_entity_poly.pdbx_seq_one_letter_code
_entity_poly.pdbx_strand_id
1 'polypeptide(L)'
;MASNFHWIRVKAICYATEDEDLICDVVSAMTGAEELDIDISEGLHNNPLTVVDANLTKNKEFATVFRTLGKDIVDQILESIEDRVDDDCVFYVRFDKQKAVCGEYEITHGGDVISLTAKIMSHPARKEVAVGVLRDYLRNLFPQDSPQ
;
A
#
# COMPACT_ATOMS: atom_id res chain seq x y z
N MET A 1 -12.54 -19.03 3.43
CA MET A 1 -12.52 -17.86 4.31
C MET A 1 -12.81 -16.60 3.55
N ALA A 2 -13.58 -15.72 4.14
CA ALA A 2 -13.90 -14.45 3.50
C ALA A 2 -12.66 -13.57 3.43
N SER A 3 -12.48 -12.92 2.30
CA SER A 3 -11.39 -11.94 2.13
C SER A 3 -11.88 -10.56 2.56
N ASN A 4 -10.98 -9.73 3.06
CA ASN A 4 -11.28 -8.35 3.40
C ASN A 4 -11.02 -7.39 2.24
N PHE A 5 -10.30 -7.85 1.24
CA PHE A 5 -9.97 -7.05 0.06
C PHE A 5 -10.18 -7.84 -1.21
N HIS A 6 -10.55 -7.13 -2.28
CA HIS A 6 -10.55 -7.72 -3.62
C HIS A 6 -9.12 -7.77 -4.16
N TRP A 7 -8.35 -6.72 -3.89
CA TRP A 7 -6.95 -6.64 -4.30
C TRP A 7 -6.24 -5.54 -3.50
N ILE A 8 -4.93 -5.64 -3.45
CA ILE A 8 -4.04 -4.57 -2.98
C ILE A 8 -3.00 -4.36 -4.07
N ARG A 9 -2.71 -3.11 -4.37
CA ARG A 9 -1.73 -2.74 -5.38
C ARG A 9 -0.72 -1.76 -4.78
N VAL A 10 0.56 -2.04 -4.97
CA VAL A 10 1.65 -1.14 -4.59
C VAL A 10 2.36 -0.72 -5.85
N LYS A 11 2.51 0.58 -6.05
CA LYS A 11 3.05 1.14 -7.28
C LYS A 11 4.10 2.20 -6.96
N ALA A 12 5.22 2.14 -7.67
CA ALA A 12 6.27 3.14 -7.59
C ALA A 12 6.71 3.53 -9.00
N ILE A 13 7.10 4.80 -9.15
CA ILE A 13 7.65 5.28 -10.42
C ILE A 13 9.17 5.37 -10.24
N CYS A 14 9.90 4.74 -11.16
CA CYS A 14 11.34 4.84 -11.20
C CYS A 14 11.74 5.79 -12.33
N TYR A 15 12.38 6.88 -11.99
CA TYR A 15 12.84 7.86 -12.97
C TYR A 15 14.15 7.40 -13.60
N ALA A 16 14.48 7.96 -14.77
CA ALA A 16 15.67 7.55 -15.52
C ALA A 16 16.97 7.68 -14.73
N THR A 17 17.02 8.59 -13.77
CA THR A 17 18.21 8.82 -12.95
C THR A 17 18.28 7.92 -11.71
N GLU A 18 17.25 7.09 -11.50
CA GLU A 18 17.19 6.22 -10.32
C GLU A 18 17.58 4.79 -10.66
N ASP A 19 18.02 4.07 -9.64
CA ASP A 19 18.35 2.65 -9.80
C ASP A 19 17.06 1.82 -9.75
N GLU A 20 16.69 1.25 -10.89
CA GLU A 20 15.48 0.44 -11.01
C GLU A 20 15.51 -0.76 -10.05
N ASP A 21 16.66 -1.38 -9.85
CA ASP A 21 16.79 -2.53 -8.96
C ASP A 21 16.44 -2.15 -7.52
N LEU A 22 16.83 -0.97 -7.07
CA LEU A 22 16.50 -0.49 -5.72
C LEU A 22 14.99 -0.27 -5.58
N ILE A 23 14.35 0.30 -6.60
CA ILE A 23 12.91 0.54 -6.56
C ILE A 23 12.14 -0.78 -6.58
N CYS A 24 12.56 -1.73 -7.41
CA CYS A 24 11.98 -3.07 -7.43
C CYS A 24 12.13 -3.77 -6.08
N ASP A 25 13.29 -3.65 -5.45
CA ASP A 25 13.54 -4.24 -4.15
C ASP A 25 12.62 -3.67 -3.07
N VAL A 26 12.38 -2.36 -3.11
CA VAL A 26 11.48 -1.71 -2.14
C VAL A 26 10.06 -2.23 -2.31
N VAL A 27 9.55 -2.27 -3.54
CA VAL A 27 8.18 -2.76 -3.79
C VAL A 27 8.07 -4.22 -3.41
N SER A 28 9.07 -5.04 -3.74
CA SER A 28 9.09 -6.44 -3.37
C SER A 28 9.14 -6.62 -1.85
N ALA A 29 9.93 -5.83 -1.16
CA ALA A 29 10.03 -5.90 0.31
C ALA A 29 8.70 -5.53 0.97
N MET A 30 8.00 -4.51 0.46
CA MET A 30 6.72 -4.09 1.01
C MET A 30 5.63 -5.14 0.83
N THR A 31 5.67 -5.88 -0.25
CA THR A 31 4.57 -6.77 -0.64
C THR A 31 4.87 -8.25 -0.45
N GLY A 32 6.14 -8.60 -0.37
CA GLY A 32 6.55 -10.02 -0.40
C GLY A 32 6.40 -10.64 -1.78
N ALA A 33 6.10 -9.84 -2.80
CA ALA A 33 5.90 -10.35 -4.16
C ALA A 33 7.23 -10.76 -4.80
N GLU A 34 7.24 -11.93 -5.42
CA GLU A 34 8.41 -12.42 -6.13
C GLU A 34 8.45 -11.87 -7.56
N GLU A 35 7.28 -11.60 -8.12
CA GLU A 35 7.16 -11.06 -9.47
C GLU A 35 6.51 -9.70 -9.42
N LEU A 36 7.06 -8.77 -10.18
CA LEU A 36 6.55 -7.41 -10.27
C LEU A 36 6.22 -7.10 -11.73
N ASP A 37 5.17 -6.30 -11.93
CA ASP A 37 4.84 -5.80 -13.25
C ASP A 37 5.67 -4.56 -13.51
N ILE A 38 6.38 -4.55 -14.61
CA ILE A 38 7.26 -3.44 -14.97
C ILE A 38 6.83 -2.90 -16.33
N ASP A 39 6.41 -1.64 -16.36
CA ASP A 39 6.03 -0.96 -17.59
C ASP A 39 6.95 0.22 -17.84
N ILE A 40 7.45 0.33 -19.04
CA ILE A 40 8.26 1.46 -19.46
C ILE A 40 7.34 2.42 -20.22
N SER A 41 7.29 3.67 -19.77
CA SER A 41 6.51 4.69 -20.47
C SER A 41 7.37 5.92 -20.69
N GLU A 42 6.90 6.79 -21.59
CA GLU A 42 7.58 8.06 -21.84
C GLU A 42 6.98 9.12 -20.93
N GLY A 43 7.83 9.77 -20.16
CA GLY A 43 7.42 10.90 -19.36
C GLY A 43 7.50 12.19 -20.18
N LEU A 44 7.34 13.31 -19.49
CA LEU A 44 7.50 14.62 -20.11
C LEU A 44 8.91 14.77 -20.66
N HIS A 45 9.02 15.41 -21.82
CA HIS A 45 10.31 15.65 -22.50
C HIS A 45 11.01 14.37 -22.95
N ASN A 46 10.22 13.32 -23.24
CA ASN A 46 10.73 12.04 -23.75
C ASN A 46 11.69 11.32 -22.78
N ASN A 47 11.67 11.67 -21.51
CA ASN A 47 12.44 10.94 -20.51
C ASN A 47 11.72 9.65 -20.15
N PRO A 48 12.36 8.48 -20.28
CA PRO A 48 11.69 7.24 -19.96
C PRO A 48 11.39 7.14 -18.45
N LEU A 49 10.23 6.61 -18.15
CA LEU A 49 9.83 6.29 -16.80
C LEU A 49 9.56 4.80 -16.74
N THR A 50 9.92 4.19 -15.64
CA THR A 50 9.55 2.81 -15.38
C THR A 50 8.54 2.78 -14.25
N VAL A 51 7.40 2.14 -14.48
CA VAL A 51 6.38 1.96 -13.46
C VAL A 51 6.52 0.54 -12.91
N VAL A 52 6.74 0.44 -11.61
CA VAL A 52 6.90 -0.84 -10.93
C VAL A 52 5.65 -1.08 -10.09
N ASP A 53 4.94 -2.16 -10.36
CA ASP A 53 3.69 -2.51 -9.69
C ASP A 53 3.76 -3.89 -9.07
N ALA A 54 3.12 -4.06 -7.92
CA ALA A 54 2.80 -5.36 -7.38
C ALA A 54 1.30 -5.42 -7.16
N ASN A 55 0.63 -6.42 -7.73
CA ASN A 55 -0.80 -6.66 -7.56
C ASN A 55 -1.00 -7.91 -6.72
N LEU A 56 -1.72 -7.76 -5.62
CA LEU A 56 -1.91 -8.84 -4.66
C LEU A 56 -3.39 -9.19 -4.59
N THR A 57 -3.70 -10.48 -4.55
CA THR A 57 -5.09 -10.96 -4.54
C THR A 57 -5.35 -11.99 -3.45
N LYS A 58 -4.33 -12.39 -2.70
CA LYS A 58 -4.45 -13.44 -1.68
C LYS A 58 -4.42 -12.85 -0.27
N ASN A 59 -5.20 -13.41 0.63
CA ASN A 59 -5.26 -12.96 2.03
C ASN A 59 -3.89 -12.95 2.70
N LYS A 60 -3.08 -13.94 2.44
CA LYS A 60 -1.73 -14.05 2.98
C LYS A 60 -0.87 -12.87 2.53
N GLU A 61 -1.00 -12.48 1.28
CA GLU A 61 -0.26 -11.35 0.73
C GLU A 61 -0.70 -10.03 1.36
N PHE A 62 -2.01 -9.86 1.57
CA PHE A 62 -2.54 -8.65 2.20
C PHE A 62 -1.96 -8.46 3.60
N ALA A 63 -1.94 -9.52 4.38
CA ALA A 63 -1.39 -9.47 5.73
C ALA A 63 0.10 -9.11 5.72
N THR A 64 0.85 -9.66 4.76
CA THR A 64 2.28 -9.39 4.64
C THR A 64 2.55 -7.89 4.45
N VAL A 65 1.77 -7.23 3.61
CA VAL A 65 1.94 -5.79 3.37
C VAL A 65 1.83 -5.00 4.68
N PHE A 66 0.74 -5.18 5.39
CA PHE A 66 0.51 -4.40 6.62
C PHE A 66 1.47 -4.75 7.73
N ARG A 67 1.87 -6.01 7.85
CA ARG A 67 2.87 -6.42 8.83
C ARG A 67 4.24 -5.82 8.53
N THR A 68 4.58 -5.72 7.25
CA THR A 68 5.84 -5.10 6.83
C THR A 68 5.86 -3.61 7.16
N LEU A 69 4.74 -2.91 6.96
CA LEU A 69 4.63 -1.50 7.31
C LEU A 69 4.77 -1.27 8.81
N GLY A 70 4.26 -2.18 9.62
CA GLY A 70 4.42 -2.14 11.06
C GLY A 70 3.30 -1.42 11.79
N LYS A 71 3.28 -1.61 13.10
CA LYS A 71 2.20 -1.10 13.96
C LYS A 71 2.11 0.42 13.95
N ASP A 72 3.23 1.12 13.97
CA ASP A 72 3.22 2.59 14.01
C ASP A 72 2.55 3.18 12.79
N ILE A 73 2.83 2.63 11.60
CA ILE A 73 2.20 3.05 10.36
C ILE A 73 0.71 2.70 10.39
N VAL A 74 0.38 1.50 10.85
CA VAL A 74 -1.02 1.07 10.94
C VAL A 74 -1.80 1.98 11.90
N ASP A 75 -1.21 2.38 13.01
CA ASP A 75 -1.86 3.31 13.93
C ASP A 75 -2.12 4.67 13.27
N GLN A 76 -1.19 5.17 12.47
CA GLN A 76 -1.39 6.40 11.72
C GLN A 76 -2.51 6.27 10.69
N ILE A 77 -2.59 5.11 10.03
CA ILE A 77 -3.67 4.82 9.09
C ILE A 77 -5.02 4.84 9.82
N LEU A 78 -5.09 4.20 11.00
CA LEU A 78 -6.31 4.15 11.79
C LEU A 78 -6.78 5.53 12.23
N GLU A 79 -5.85 6.43 12.56
CA GLU A 79 -6.18 7.79 12.95
C GLU A 79 -6.83 8.60 11.83
N SER A 80 -6.50 8.29 10.58
CA SER A 80 -6.97 9.02 9.40
C SER A 80 -7.81 8.17 8.45
N ILE A 81 -8.33 7.05 8.96
CA ILE A 81 -8.96 6.03 8.11
C ILE A 81 -10.14 6.55 7.28
N GLU A 82 -10.93 7.46 7.84
CA GLU A 82 -12.10 7.98 7.14
C GLU A 82 -11.71 8.83 5.93
N ASP A 83 -10.55 9.50 6.01
CA ASP A 83 -10.05 10.32 4.90
C ASP A 83 -9.31 9.50 3.84
N ARG A 84 -9.04 8.23 4.13
CA ARG A 84 -8.27 7.37 3.23
C ARG A 84 -9.10 6.35 2.46
N VAL A 85 -10.40 6.33 2.68
CA VAL A 85 -11.32 5.45 1.96
C VAL A 85 -12.28 6.32 1.18
N ASP A 86 -12.44 6.05 -0.12
CA ASP A 86 -13.37 6.80 -0.95
C ASP A 86 -14.74 6.12 -1.05
N ASP A 87 -15.65 6.73 -1.81
CA ASP A 87 -17.01 6.22 -1.97
C ASP A 87 -17.07 4.91 -2.75
N ASP A 88 -15.99 4.56 -3.45
CA ASP A 88 -15.87 3.30 -4.18
C ASP A 88 -15.25 2.20 -3.31
N CYS A 89 -15.10 2.44 -2.01
CA CYS A 89 -14.52 1.49 -1.07
C CYS A 89 -13.04 1.19 -1.37
N VAL A 90 -12.33 2.16 -1.93
CA VAL A 90 -10.90 2.05 -2.19
C VAL A 90 -10.12 2.83 -1.14
N PHE A 91 -9.17 2.13 -0.54
CA PHE A 91 -8.26 2.69 0.45
C PHE A 91 -7.00 3.19 -0.24
N TYR A 92 -6.50 4.34 0.21
CA TYR A 92 -5.29 4.97 -0.34
C TYR A 92 -4.33 5.36 0.76
N VAL A 93 -3.05 5.10 0.55
CA VAL A 93 -1.99 5.66 1.40
C VAL A 93 -0.74 5.82 0.54
N ARG A 94 0.04 6.86 0.81
CA ARG A 94 1.27 7.16 0.09
C ARG A 94 2.43 7.25 1.06
N PHE A 95 3.55 6.67 0.65
CA PHE A 95 4.77 6.68 1.45
C PHE A 95 5.87 7.41 0.71
N ASP A 96 6.74 8.07 1.45
CA ASP A 96 7.92 8.72 0.88
C ASP A 96 8.82 7.66 0.27
N LYS A 97 9.08 7.77 -1.04
CA LYS A 97 9.84 6.75 -1.77
C LYS A 97 11.30 6.70 -1.32
N GLN A 98 11.92 7.84 -1.12
CA GLN A 98 13.33 7.89 -0.74
C GLN A 98 13.56 7.30 0.64
N LYS A 99 12.64 7.52 1.57
CA LYS A 99 12.72 6.90 2.89
C LYS A 99 12.49 5.40 2.83
N ALA A 100 11.55 4.98 1.99
CA ALA A 100 11.29 3.55 1.81
C ALA A 100 12.51 2.81 1.25
N VAL A 101 13.25 3.45 0.36
CA VAL A 101 14.52 2.90 -0.17
C VAL A 101 15.50 2.67 0.98
N CYS A 102 15.48 3.51 1.99
CA CYS A 102 16.35 3.37 3.17
C CYS A 102 15.77 2.44 4.24
N GLY A 103 14.65 1.79 3.96
CA GLY A 103 14.04 0.87 4.90
C GLY A 103 13.09 1.51 5.90
N GLU A 104 12.75 2.78 5.71
CA GLU A 104 11.85 3.50 6.59
C GLU A 104 10.54 3.82 5.88
N TYR A 105 9.42 3.62 6.56
CA TYR A 105 8.12 3.96 6.00
C TYR A 105 7.59 5.22 6.66
N GLU A 106 7.29 6.21 5.84
CA GLU A 106 6.72 7.46 6.31
C GLU A 106 5.57 7.87 5.40
N ILE A 107 4.40 8.08 5.98
CA ILE A 107 3.23 8.51 5.23
C ILE A 107 3.43 9.96 4.80
N THR A 108 3.14 10.23 3.54
CA THR A 108 3.28 11.58 2.98
C THR A 108 2.04 11.94 2.15
N HIS A 109 1.90 13.21 1.82
CA HIS A 109 0.75 13.71 1.07
C HIS A 109 1.06 13.97 -0.41
N GLY A 110 2.29 13.87 -0.79
CA GLY A 110 2.65 14.12 -2.19
C GLY A 110 4.15 14.08 -2.42
N GLY A 111 4.57 14.45 -3.62
CA GLY A 111 5.96 14.38 -4.02
C GLY A 111 6.28 13.03 -4.61
N ASP A 112 7.50 12.58 -4.40
CA ASP A 112 7.98 11.30 -4.92
C ASP A 112 7.56 10.18 -3.98
N VAL A 113 6.57 9.41 -4.37
CA VAL A 113 5.87 8.48 -3.48
C VAL A 113 5.78 7.07 -4.02
N ILE A 114 5.60 6.12 -3.08
CA ILE A 114 5.10 4.78 -3.37
C ILE A 114 3.64 4.80 -2.95
N SER A 115 2.76 4.45 -3.88
CA SER A 115 1.31 4.46 -3.64
C SER A 115 0.83 3.05 -3.31
N LEU A 116 0.03 2.94 -2.27
CA LEU A 116 -0.66 1.71 -1.94
C LEU A 116 -2.16 1.96 -2.06
N THR A 117 -2.84 1.16 -2.88
CA THR A 117 -4.29 1.21 -3.02
C THR A 117 -4.86 -0.16 -2.77
N ALA A 118 -6.05 -0.22 -2.19
CA ALA A 118 -6.69 -1.48 -1.88
C ALA A 118 -8.20 -1.36 -2.04
N LYS A 119 -8.80 -2.31 -2.75
CA LYS A 119 -10.24 -2.38 -2.88
C LYS A 119 -10.80 -3.21 -1.74
N ILE A 120 -11.57 -2.58 -0.86
CA ILE A 120 -12.11 -3.24 0.33
C ILE A 120 -13.39 -4.00 -0.05
N MET A 121 -13.51 -5.24 0.41
CA MET A 121 -14.74 -6.00 0.29
C MET A 121 -15.75 -5.50 1.29
N SER A 122 -16.81 -4.91 0.79
CA SER A 122 -17.83 -4.28 1.63
C SER A 122 -19.22 -4.65 1.14
N HIS A 123 -20.08 -5.09 2.04
CA HIS A 123 -21.46 -5.43 1.76
C HIS A 123 -22.37 -4.78 2.82
N PRO A 124 -23.15 -3.74 2.47
CA PRO A 124 -23.21 -3.08 1.16
C PRO A 124 -21.94 -2.30 0.83
N ALA A 125 -21.79 -1.99 -0.45
CA ALA A 125 -20.60 -1.26 -0.92
C ALA A 125 -20.73 0.23 -0.62
N ARG A 126 -20.54 0.58 0.64
CA ARG A 126 -20.60 1.94 1.14
C ARG A 126 -19.34 2.28 1.89
N LYS A 127 -18.91 3.53 1.82
CA LYS A 127 -17.72 4.00 2.49
C LYS A 127 -17.71 3.66 3.98
N GLU A 128 -18.82 3.91 4.70
CA GLU A 128 -18.87 3.68 6.14
C GLU A 128 -18.65 2.21 6.48
N VAL A 129 -19.20 1.32 5.67
CA VAL A 129 -19.04 -0.12 5.87
C VAL A 129 -17.61 -0.52 5.56
N ALA A 130 -17.03 0.01 4.47
CA ALA A 130 -15.65 -0.28 4.09
C ALA A 130 -14.68 0.20 5.17
N VAL A 131 -14.88 1.38 5.73
CA VAL A 131 -14.07 1.90 6.83
C VAL A 131 -14.10 0.94 8.01
N GLY A 132 -15.28 0.43 8.37
CA GLY A 132 -15.42 -0.54 9.45
C GLY A 132 -14.69 -1.83 9.18
N VAL A 133 -14.80 -2.35 7.95
CA VAL A 133 -14.10 -3.58 7.54
C VAL A 133 -12.58 -3.39 7.66
N LEU A 134 -12.06 -2.30 7.15
CA LEU A 134 -10.63 -2.03 7.20
C LEU A 134 -10.15 -1.84 8.64
N ARG A 135 -10.91 -1.09 9.44
CA ARG A 135 -10.56 -0.85 10.85
C ARG A 135 -10.47 -2.16 11.62
N ASP A 136 -11.46 -3.01 11.47
CA ASP A 136 -11.48 -4.31 12.16
C ASP A 136 -10.34 -5.20 11.67
N TYR A 137 -10.08 -5.20 10.37
CA TYR A 137 -8.99 -5.97 9.80
C TYR A 137 -7.65 -5.57 10.41
N LEU A 138 -7.36 -4.28 10.44
CA LEU A 138 -6.08 -3.78 10.96
C LEU A 138 -5.93 -4.02 12.46
N ARG A 139 -7.01 -3.86 13.22
CA ARG A 139 -6.99 -4.14 14.65
C ARG A 139 -6.76 -5.61 14.94
N ASN A 140 -7.32 -6.49 14.12
CA ASN A 140 -7.12 -7.94 14.29
C ASN A 140 -5.71 -8.36 13.89
N LEU A 141 -5.14 -7.69 12.91
CA LEU A 141 -3.79 -7.99 12.44
C LEU A 141 -2.74 -7.58 13.48
N PHE A 142 -2.99 -6.48 14.19
CA PHE A 142 -2.13 -5.98 15.28
C PHE A 142 -2.97 -5.87 16.54
N PRO A 143 -3.30 -7.01 17.18
CA PRO A 143 -4.09 -6.95 18.39
C PRO A 143 -3.35 -6.15 19.45
N GLN A 144 -4.09 -5.27 20.12
CA GLN A 144 -3.51 -4.54 21.22
C GLN A 144 -3.27 -5.52 22.35
N ASP A 145 -2.06 -5.52 22.85
CA ASP A 145 -1.76 -6.35 23.99
C ASP A 145 -2.58 -5.87 25.17
N SER A 146 -3.26 -6.80 25.79
CA SER A 146 -3.94 -6.46 27.02
C SER A 146 -2.92 -5.97 28.02
N PRO A 147 -3.17 -4.83 28.64
CA PRO A 147 -2.28 -4.42 29.73
C PRO A 147 -2.30 -5.50 30.79
N GLN A 148 -1.17 -5.91 31.14
CA GLN A 148 -1.01 -6.95 32.15
C GLN A 148 -1.08 -6.36 33.53
#